data_def46ec4581987a8b6ba3fb7817f256d
#
_entry.id   def46ec4581987a8b6ba3fb7817f256d
#
_cell.length_a   1.000
_cell.length_b   1.000
_cell.length_c   1.000
_cell.angle_alpha   90.00
_cell.angle_beta   90.00
_cell.angle_gamma   90.00
#
_symmetry.space_group_name_H-M   'P 1'
#
loop_
_entity.id
_entity.type
_entity.pdbx_description
1 polymer ?
#
loop_
_entity_poly.entity_id
_entity_poly.type
_entity_poly.pdbx_seq_one_letter_code
_entity_poly.pdbx_strand_id
1 'polypeptide(L)' 'MKTLVNEILKEKSFCNDITAELKLNEDLGLDSLNMVELMVELEERFDIEIDESDLDPAALQTVEQVYALVAKYVEE' A
#
# COMPACT_ATOMS: atom_id res chain seq x y z
N MET A 1 -8.11 -9.80 0.82
CA MET A 1 -6.89 -9.01 0.94
C MET A 1 -6.97 -7.69 0.17
N LYS A 2 -7.27 -7.71 -1.12
CA LYS A 2 -7.33 -6.48 -1.93
C LYS A 2 -8.36 -5.47 -1.45
N THR A 3 -9.52 -5.94 -0.99
CA THR A 3 -10.57 -5.07 -0.47
C THR A 3 -10.05 -4.22 0.71
N LEU A 4 -9.35 -4.86 1.64
CA LEU A 4 -8.82 -4.14 2.80
C LEU A 4 -7.70 -3.16 2.39
N VAL A 5 -6.83 -3.57 1.47
CA VAL A 5 -5.79 -2.67 0.95
C VAL A 5 -6.44 -1.45 0.29
N ASN A 6 -7.48 -1.66 -0.50
CA ASN A 6 -8.19 -0.57 -1.16
C ASN A 6 -8.83 0.38 -0.15
N GLU A 7 -9.40 -0.14 0.92
CA GLU A 7 -9.99 0.69 1.98
C GLU A 7 -8.94 1.57 2.64
N ILE A 8 -7.76 1.00 2.92
CA ILE A 8 -6.66 1.75 3.52
C ILE A 8 -6.18 2.83 2.56
N LEU A 9 -6.04 2.50 1.28
CA LEU A 9 -5.61 3.48 0.27
C LEU A 9 -6.61 4.61 0.11
N LYS A 10 -7.91 4.31 0.18
CA LYS A 10 -8.96 5.33 0.14
C LYS A 10 -8.87 6.27 1.33
N GLU A 11 -8.54 5.74 2.50
CA GLU A 11 -8.38 6.55 3.71
C GLU A 11 -7.16 7.47 3.63
N LYS A 12 -6.08 6.99 2.99
CA LYS A 12 -4.83 7.74 2.89
C LYS A 12 -4.78 8.70 1.71
N SER A 13 -5.72 8.59 0.78
CA SER A 13 -5.79 9.42 -0.40
C SER A 13 -7.20 9.95 -0.57
N PHE A 14 -7.40 10.84 -1.55
CA PHE A 14 -8.74 11.34 -1.87
C PHE A 14 -9.34 10.64 -3.09
N CYS A 15 -8.73 9.54 -3.51
CA CYS A 15 -9.20 8.76 -4.63
C CYS A 15 -10.25 7.76 -4.14
N ASN A 16 -11.42 7.76 -4.77
CA ASN A 16 -12.52 6.86 -4.41
C ASN A 16 -12.53 5.59 -5.24
N ASP A 17 -11.79 5.57 -6.33
CA ASP A 17 -11.77 4.44 -7.27
C ASP A 17 -10.35 3.91 -7.36
N ILE A 18 -10.03 2.91 -6.54
CA ILE A 18 -8.69 2.34 -6.46
C ILE A 18 -8.57 1.18 -7.43
N THR A 19 -7.65 1.30 -8.38
CA THR A 19 -7.36 0.24 -9.36
C THR A 19 -5.88 -0.11 -9.30
N ALA A 20 -5.52 -1.28 -9.82
CA ALA A 20 -4.16 -1.81 -9.72
C ALA A 20 -3.12 -0.96 -10.44
N GLU A 21 -3.48 -0.29 -11.52
CA GLU A 21 -2.54 0.49 -12.31
C GLU A 21 -2.31 1.90 -11.80
N LEU A 22 -3.02 2.36 -10.79
CA LEU A 22 -2.82 3.69 -10.22
C LEU A 22 -1.45 3.81 -9.58
N LYS A 23 -0.80 4.95 -9.81
CA LYS A 23 0.50 5.24 -9.21
C LYS A 23 0.30 5.90 -7.86
N LEU A 24 1.03 5.42 -6.86
CA LEU A 24 0.85 5.87 -5.49
C LEU A 24 1.19 7.35 -5.30
N ASN A 25 2.25 7.82 -5.94
CA ASN A 25 2.66 9.22 -5.79
C ASN A 25 1.96 10.16 -6.78
N GLU A 26 1.76 9.74 -8.02
CA GLU A 26 1.17 10.60 -9.05
C GLU A 26 -0.35 10.62 -9.01
N ASP A 27 -0.97 9.46 -8.88
CA ASP A 27 -2.43 9.33 -8.93
C ASP A 27 -3.09 9.47 -7.56
N LEU A 28 -2.46 8.96 -6.53
CA LEU A 28 -3.00 9.01 -5.16
C LEU A 28 -2.43 10.14 -4.32
N GLY A 29 -1.37 10.79 -4.80
CA GLY A 29 -0.75 11.92 -4.11
C GLY A 29 -0.04 11.56 -2.82
N LEU A 30 0.44 10.33 -2.70
CA LEU A 30 1.13 9.87 -1.50
C LEU A 30 2.61 10.24 -1.58
N ASP A 31 3.09 11.00 -0.60
CA ASP A 31 4.51 11.34 -0.49
C ASP A 31 5.24 10.31 0.39
N SER A 32 6.52 10.55 0.69
CA SER A 32 7.32 9.61 1.47
C SER A 32 6.74 9.39 2.86
N LEU A 33 6.26 10.43 3.50
CA LEU A 33 5.67 10.31 4.83
C LEU A 33 4.37 9.51 4.77
N ASN A 34 3.54 9.78 3.78
CA ASN A 34 2.28 9.03 3.60
C ASN A 34 2.56 7.55 3.30
N MET A 35 3.64 7.27 2.56
CA MET A 35 4.03 5.89 2.29
C MET A 35 4.42 5.15 3.57
N VAL A 36 5.16 5.82 4.48
CA VAL A 36 5.50 5.23 5.76
C VAL A 36 4.24 4.94 6.58
N GLU A 37 3.31 5.89 6.61
CA GLU A 37 2.04 5.72 7.32
C GLU A 37 1.23 4.57 6.72
N LEU A 38 1.23 4.45 5.40
CA LEU A 38 0.55 3.36 4.70
C LEU A 38 1.12 2.01 5.12
N MET A 39 2.45 1.90 5.16
CA MET A 39 3.10 0.65 5.55
C MET A 39 2.75 0.26 6.99
N VAL A 40 2.77 1.22 7.90
CA VAL A 40 2.41 0.98 9.31
C VAL A 40 0.96 0.52 9.40
N GLU A 41 0.06 1.16 8.66
CA GLU A 41 -1.35 0.79 8.66
C GLU A 41 -1.54 -0.64 8.13
N LEU A 42 -0.83 -0.99 7.07
CA LEU A 42 -0.89 -2.34 6.52
C LEU A 42 -0.42 -3.38 7.54
N GLU A 43 0.66 -3.10 8.24
CA GLU A 43 1.16 -4.00 9.28
C GLU A 43 0.14 -4.22 10.38
N GLU A 44 -0.52 -3.15 10.82
CA GLU A 44 -1.53 -3.23 11.88
C GLU A 44 -2.80 -3.95 11.43
N ARG A 45 -3.27 -3.63 10.23
CA ARG A 45 -4.54 -4.18 9.73
C ARG A 45 -4.43 -5.65 9.37
N PHE A 46 -3.27 -6.09 8.87
CA PHE A 46 -3.05 -7.49 8.50
C PHE A 46 -2.31 -8.28 9.56
N ASP A 47 -1.91 -7.62 10.65
CA ASP A 47 -1.14 -8.25 11.73
C ASP A 47 0.12 -8.91 11.20
N ILE A 48 0.89 -8.16 10.42
CA ILE A 48 2.14 -8.61 9.80
C ILE A 48 3.25 -7.64 10.14
N GLU A 49 4.47 -8.08 9.94
CA GLU A 49 5.66 -7.25 10.14
C GLU A 49 6.43 -7.23 8.82
N ILE A 50 6.42 -6.07 8.17
CA ILE A 50 7.06 -5.91 6.86
C ILE A 50 8.55 -5.58 7.05
N ASP A 51 9.40 -6.33 6.36
CA ASP A 51 10.85 -6.12 6.40
C ASP A 51 11.21 -4.78 5.76
N GLU A 52 12.17 -4.08 6.35
CA GLU A 52 12.65 -2.80 5.81
C GLU A 52 13.11 -2.90 4.36
N SER A 53 13.66 -4.03 3.96
CA SER A 53 14.10 -4.23 2.58
C SER A 53 12.96 -4.19 1.59
N ASP A 54 11.74 -4.46 2.05
CA ASP A 54 10.53 -4.41 1.22
C ASP A 54 9.86 -3.04 1.23
N LEU A 55 10.35 -2.11 2.05
CA LEU A 55 9.78 -0.77 2.16
C LEU A 55 10.42 0.27 1.24
N ASP A 56 11.09 -0.18 0.19
CA ASP A 56 11.76 0.70 -0.76
C ASP A 56 10.72 1.47 -1.61
N PRO A 57 10.65 2.80 -1.48
CA PRO A 57 9.69 3.59 -2.27
C PRO A 57 9.91 3.46 -3.77
N ALA A 58 11.14 3.16 -4.20
CA ALA A 58 11.42 2.97 -5.62
C ALA A 58 10.78 1.69 -6.15
N ALA A 59 10.56 0.70 -5.29
CA ALA A 59 9.92 -0.55 -5.66
C ALA A 59 8.40 -0.50 -5.51
N LEU A 60 7.88 0.44 -4.71
CA LEU A 60 6.44 0.57 -4.45
C LEU A 60 5.90 1.80 -5.18
N GLN A 61 5.60 1.64 -6.44
CA GLN A 61 5.14 2.74 -7.28
C GLN A 61 3.66 2.67 -7.63
N THR A 62 3.08 1.47 -7.64
CA THR A 62 1.69 1.28 -8.05
C THR A 62 0.90 0.52 -6.98
N VAL A 63 -0.42 0.59 -7.08
CA VAL A 63 -1.33 -0.16 -6.21
C VAL A 63 -1.08 -1.66 -6.35
N GLU A 64 -0.83 -2.14 -7.57
CA GLU A 64 -0.53 -3.54 -7.82
C GLU A 64 0.68 -4.01 -7.03
N GLN A 65 1.69 -3.18 -6.92
CA GLN A 65 2.89 -3.52 -6.14
C GLN A 65 2.61 -3.61 -4.66
N VAL A 66 1.66 -2.80 -4.15
CA VAL A 66 1.21 -2.92 -2.76
C VAL A 66 0.51 -4.26 -2.55
N TYR A 67 -0.33 -4.67 -3.48
CA TYR A 67 -0.98 -5.98 -3.41
C TYR A 67 0.07 -7.11 -3.36
N ALA A 68 1.07 -7.03 -4.23
CA ALA A 68 2.12 -8.04 -4.29
C ALA A 68 2.92 -8.08 -2.98
N LEU A 69 3.22 -6.92 -2.42
CA LEU A 69 3.94 -6.83 -1.15
C LEU A 69 3.16 -7.50 -0.02
N VAL A 70 1.89 -7.14 0.12
CA VAL A 70 1.04 -7.69 1.18
C VAL A 70 0.89 -9.21 0.99
N ALA A 71 0.75 -9.66 -0.24
CA ALA A 71 0.59 -11.08 -0.55
C ALA A 71 1.80 -11.92 -0.13
N LYS A 72 2.99 -11.32 -0.04
CA LYS A 72 4.18 -12.02 0.43
C LYS A 72 4.08 -12.40 1.91
N TYR A 73 3.35 -11.61 2.68
CA TYR A 73 3.24 -11.78 4.13
C TYR A 73 1.91 -12.40 4.55
N VAL A 74 0.89 -12.26 3.73
CA VAL A 74 -0.44 -12.80 3.98
C VAL A 74 -0.68 -13.93 3.00
N GLU A 75 -0.79 -15.14 3.49
CA GLU A 75 -1.08 -16.29 2.65
C GLU A 75 -2.58 -16.37 2.37
N GLU A 76 -2.92 -16.26 1.12
CA GLU A 76 -4.30 -16.40 0.66
C GLU A 76 -4.40 -17.39 -0.48
#